data_0e5cead471af9128287969589fb382a3
#
_entry.id   0e5cead471af9128287969589fb382a3
#
_cell.length_a   1.000
_cell.length_b   1.000
_cell.length_c   1.000
_cell.angle_alpha   90.00
_cell.angle_beta   90.00
_cell.angle_gamma   90.00
#
_symmetry.space_group_name_H-M   'P 1'
#
loop_
_entity.id
_entity.type
_entity.pdbx_description
1 polymer ?
#
loop_
_entity_poly.entity_id
_entity_poly.type
_entity_poly.pdbx_seq_one_letter_code
_entity_poly.pdbx_strand_id
1 'polypeptide(L)'
;MCLYSQNIKPLVADTDIVVYKHLVKRCNGNVHTPHQDTQVTLGQKFVAKGKLPKLPKNYSNNKIGEGVIHAYIDKTTAKSYLSQGEIIVKAVIKADTPFFVQVDMTEIAATEIVLDDDFQTYSEETVKEIEDNLDNTINVIYKLLREQNTHNGVSVGDYVLSDKSIVAPDALTKNMDVIGIISFFTKDGTPNVTALKQTECIWGRLTDFAVNVVNSLEKSVEDFNGADYTKKLYETYKDRLDDFPALKYCVEYETKGTKKGDWVLGSNGEVLQTVRNAYLINRSIEKLNEVKGDCGYADKIITGPFYWASTESGSITAWACGTGSVGDYGWYGKWVGNVVRPSLALGKTDTGLLSYVKRLFK
;
A
#
# COMPACT_ATOMS: atom_id res chain seq x y z
N MET A 1 11.82 17.52 -2.69
CA MET A 1 11.21 16.30 -2.13
C MET A 1 10.12 15.86 -3.11
N CYS A 2 9.96 14.58 -3.33
CA CYS A 2 8.98 14.06 -4.27
C CYS A 2 8.12 13.04 -3.54
N LEU A 3 6.83 13.31 -3.44
CA LEU A 3 5.85 12.43 -2.84
C LEU A 3 5.40 11.40 -3.88
N TYR A 4 5.32 10.13 -3.48
CA TYR A 4 4.70 9.07 -4.26
C TYR A 4 3.32 8.77 -3.70
N SER A 5 2.28 9.14 -4.44
CA SER A 5 0.92 9.05 -3.93
C SER A 5 0.39 7.64 -3.89
N GLN A 6 -0.25 7.30 -2.78
CA GLN A 6 -1.01 6.06 -2.61
C GLN A 6 -2.30 6.07 -3.46
N ASN A 7 -2.89 7.22 -3.64
CA ASN A 7 -4.16 7.39 -4.34
C ASN A 7 -3.98 8.05 -5.71
N ILE A 8 -4.76 7.64 -6.69
CA ILE A 8 -4.73 8.16 -8.08
C ILE A 8 -5.49 9.48 -8.18
N LYS A 9 -6.54 9.64 -7.38
CA LYS A 9 -7.35 10.85 -7.31
C LYS A 9 -7.05 11.58 -6.01
N PRO A 10 -7.04 12.92 -5.99
CA PRO A 10 -6.92 13.65 -4.75
C PRO A 10 -8.01 13.23 -3.75
N LEU A 11 -7.65 13.19 -2.49
CA LEU A 11 -8.60 13.11 -1.38
C LEU A 11 -9.16 14.50 -1.12
N VAL A 12 -10.38 14.56 -0.62
CA VAL A 12 -11.03 15.80 -0.18
C VAL A 12 -11.71 15.50 1.15
N ALA A 13 -11.26 16.16 2.21
CA ALA A 13 -11.85 15.99 3.54
C ALA A 13 -12.99 16.98 3.76
N ASP A 14 -14.00 16.56 4.50
CA ASP A 14 -15.10 17.39 4.98
C ASP A 14 -14.78 18.16 6.27
N THR A 15 -13.61 17.93 6.82
CA THR A 15 -13.07 18.56 8.03
C THR A 15 -11.66 19.05 7.82
N ASP A 16 -11.21 19.96 8.67
CA ASP A 16 -9.84 20.46 8.69
C ASP A 16 -8.85 19.35 9.09
N ILE A 17 -7.69 19.33 8.45
CA ILE A 17 -6.62 18.36 8.71
C ILE A 17 -5.38 19.09 9.22
N VAL A 18 -4.87 18.69 10.38
CA VAL A 18 -3.62 19.24 10.94
C VAL A 18 -2.42 18.56 10.30
N VAL A 19 -1.45 19.37 9.88
CA VAL A 19 -0.17 18.93 9.28
C VAL A 19 0.98 19.79 9.78
N TYR A 20 2.21 19.37 9.52
CA TYR A 20 3.43 20.05 9.98
C TYR A 20 4.32 20.42 8.79
N LYS A 21 4.69 21.70 8.70
CA LYS A 21 5.48 22.26 7.58
C LYS A 21 6.88 22.67 8.02
N HIS A 22 7.89 22.20 7.29
CA HIS A 22 9.26 22.73 7.43
C HIS A 22 9.38 24.10 6.77
N LEU A 23 9.93 25.04 7.49
CA LEU A 23 10.25 26.39 7.01
C LEU A 23 11.63 26.79 7.49
N VAL A 24 12.25 27.77 6.82
CA VAL A 24 13.55 28.34 7.20
C VAL A 24 13.33 29.74 7.72
N LYS A 25 13.79 30.03 8.93
CA LYS A 25 13.78 31.38 9.50
C LYS A 25 15.08 32.08 9.11
N ARG A 26 14.99 33.17 8.36
CA ARG A 26 16.13 34.00 7.97
C ARG A 26 16.54 34.97 9.08
N CYS A 27 17.76 35.49 9.02
CA CYS A 27 18.31 36.44 10.01
C CYS A 27 17.46 37.71 10.13
N ASN A 28 16.77 38.14 9.07
CA ASN A 28 15.87 39.28 9.05
C ASN A 28 14.47 38.98 9.66
N GLY A 29 14.27 37.79 10.20
CA GLY A 29 12.98 37.35 10.76
C GLY A 29 11.97 36.80 9.78
N ASN A 30 12.21 36.91 8.47
CA ASN A 30 11.35 36.36 7.44
C ASN A 30 11.41 34.82 7.42
N VAL A 31 10.31 34.20 7.05
CA VAL A 31 10.18 32.74 6.95
C VAL A 31 10.00 32.32 5.49
N HIS A 32 10.74 31.30 5.09
CA HIS A 32 10.80 30.84 3.71
C HIS A 32 10.62 29.33 3.62
N THR A 33 10.17 28.83 2.46
CA THR A 33 10.17 27.40 2.16
C THR A 33 11.60 26.90 1.91
N PRO A 34 11.99 25.69 2.39
CA PRO A 34 13.39 25.22 2.31
C PRO A 34 13.92 25.07 0.88
N HIS A 35 13.09 24.60 -0.05
CA HIS A 35 13.55 24.21 -1.40
C HIS A 35 13.33 25.27 -2.47
N GLN A 36 12.28 26.10 -2.35
CA GLN A 36 11.94 27.10 -3.37
C GLN A 36 12.26 28.52 -2.93
N ASP A 37 12.79 28.68 -1.73
CA ASP A 37 13.08 29.98 -1.08
C ASP A 37 11.90 30.98 -1.18
N THR A 38 10.68 30.47 -1.21
CA THR A 38 9.46 31.29 -1.28
C THR A 38 9.18 31.84 0.10
N GLN A 39 9.11 33.17 0.23
CA GLN A 39 8.70 33.81 1.46
C GLN A 39 7.24 33.48 1.78
N VAL A 40 6.96 33.14 3.04
CA VAL A 40 5.63 32.85 3.57
C VAL A 40 5.35 33.72 4.78
N THR A 41 4.08 34.00 5.02
CA THR A 41 3.63 34.78 6.18
C THR A 41 2.86 33.84 7.11
N LEU A 42 3.27 33.79 8.38
CA LEU A 42 2.56 33.03 9.41
C LEU A 42 1.17 33.61 9.62
N GLY A 43 0.22 32.80 10.04
CA GLY A 43 -1.18 33.16 10.20
C GLY A 43 -1.96 33.35 8.89
N GLN A 44 -1.30 33.13 7.76
CA GLN A 44 -1.91 33.34 6.45
C GLN A 44 -1.98 32.06 5.63
N LYS A 45 -2.88 32.09 4.64
CA LYS A 45 -2.99 31.04 3.64
C LYS A 45 -1.74 31.05 2.75
N PHE A 46 -1.08 29.91 2.68
CA PHE A 46 0.00 29.66 1.73
C PHE A 46 -0.55 28.81 0.58
N VAL A 47 -0.54 29.39 -0.62
CA VAL A 47 -1.07 28.79 -1.84
C VAL A 47 0.07 28.36 -2.75
N ALA A 48 0.01 27.13 -3.23
CA ALA A 48 0.97 26.61 -4.20
C ALA A 48 0.86 27.35 -5.55
N LYS A 49 1.99 27.50 -6.25
CA LYS A 49 2.02 28.09 -7.60
C LYS A 49 1.42 27.17 -8.67
N GLY A 50 1.41 25.86 -8.40
CA GLY A 50 0.91 24.81 -9.30
C GLY A 50 -0.44 24.27 -8.91
N LYS A 51 -0.94 23.35 -9.72
CA LYS A 51 -2.14 22.56 -9.46
C LYS A 51 -1.73 21.13 -9.11
N LEU A 52 -2.58 20.43 -8.38
CA LEU A 52 -2.40 18.99 -8.19
C LEU A 52 -2.34 18.29 -9.57
N PRO A 53 -1.32 17.46 -9.80
CA PRO A 53 -1.19 16.76 -11.07
C PRO A 53 -2.34 15.77 -11.26
N LYS A 54 -2.72 15.52 -12.50
CA LYS A 54 -3.49 14.33 -12.85
C LYS A 54 -2.50 13.17 -12.89
N LEU A 55 -2.58 12.31 -11.91
CA LEU A 55 -1.72 11.13 -11.88
C LEU A 55 -2.16 10.14 -12.96
N PRO A 56 -1.20 9.54 -13.70
CA PRO A 56 -1.52 8.53 -14.70
C PRO A 56 -2.15 7.32 -14.01
N LYS A 57 -3.08 6.66 -14.71
CA LYS A 57 -3.66 5.38 -14.24
C LYS A 57 -2.59 4.29 -14.13
N ASN A 58 -1.49 4.44 -14.88
CA ASN A 58 -0.34 3.54 -14.89
C ASN A 58 0.63 4.00 -13.80
N TYR A 59 0.79 3.21 -12.85
CA TYR A 59 1.42 3.44 -11.56
C TYR A 59 2.94 3.69 -11.58
N SER A 60 3.58 3.76 -12.72
CA SER A 60 5.03 3.98 -12.82
C SER A 60 5.49 5.40 -12.46
N ASN A 61 4.59 6.39 -12.39
CA ASN A 61 4.94 7.78 -12.16
C ASN A 61 3.92 8.54 -11.30
N ASN A 62 3.48 7.97 -10.18
CA ASN A 62 2.65 8.70 -9.21
C ASN A 62 3.45 9.72 -8.38
N LYS A 63 4.56 10.21 -8.96
CA LYS A 63 5.42 11.21 -8.35
C LYS A 63 4.75 12.57 -8.40
N ILE A 64 4.52 13.13 -7.22
CA ILE A 64 4.05 14.51 -7.05
C ILE A 64 5.27 15.35 -6.73
N GLY A 65 5.66 16.20 -7.66
CA GLY A 65 6.87 17.02 -7.59
C GLY A 65 6.57 18.47 -7.30
N GLU A 66 7.14 19.33 -8.14
CA GLU A 66 7.10 20.78 -7.99
C GLU A 66 5.69 21.36 -8.19
N GLY A 67 5.44 22.50 -7.56
CA GLY A 67 4.20 23.27 -7.73
C GLY A 67 3.11 22.99 -6.71
N VAL A 68 3.33 22.08 -5.75
CA VAL A 68 2.44 21.80 -4.63
C VAL A 68 3.15 21.99 -3.30
N ILE A 69 2.38 22.05 -2.22
CA ILE A 69 2.90 22.19 -0.86
C ILE A 69 3.00 20.82 -0.23
N HIS A 70 4.21 20.42 0.16
CA HIS A 70 4.46 19.20 0.92
C HIS A 70 4.46 19.53 2.42
N ALA A 71 3.77 18.73 3.22
CA ALA A 71 3.73 18.81 4.67
C ALA A 71 3.72 17.40 5.28
N TYR A 72 4.16 17.29 6.53
CA TYR A 72 4.18 16.02 7.27
C TYR A 72 2.85 15.82 8.01
N ILE A 73 2.42 14.57 8.08
CA ILE A 73 1.22 14.18 8.83
C ILE A 73 1.50 14.20 10.34
N ASP A 74 2.72 13.77 10.72
CA ASP A 74 3.16 13.62 12.10
C ASP A 74 4.30 14.57 12.44
N LYS A 75 4.22 15.21 13.60
CA LYS A 75 5.23 16.14 14.14
C LYS A 75 6.56 15.44 14.42
N THR A 76 6.53 14.20 14.91
CA THR A 76 7.74 13.42 15.21
C THR A 76 8.49 13.09 13.94
N THR A 77 7.77 12.66 12.92
CA THR A 77 8.32 12.45 11.57
C THR A 77 8.89 13.73 11.01
N ALA A 78 8.18 14.85 11.10
CA ALA A 78 8.69 16.16 10.69
C ALA A 78 10.02 16.50 11.39
N LYS A 79 10.12 16.25 12.70
CA LYS A 79 11.37 16.48 13.46
C LYS A 79 12.55 15.65 12.96
N SER A 80 12.33 14.40 12.57
CA SER A 80 13.41 13.52 12.11
C SER A 80 14.08 13.97 10.82
N TYR A 81 13.39 14.79 10.03
CA TYR A 81 13.88 15.36 8.76
C TYR A 81 14.34 16.82 8.87
N LEU A 82 14.38 17.37 10.09
CA LEU A 82 14.72 18.78 10.31
C LEU A 82 16.21 19.03 10.04
N SER A 83 16.51 19.95 9.10
CA SER A 83 17.88 20.39 8.81
C SER A 83 18.26 21.60 9.67
N GLN A 84 19.56 21.90 9.73
CA GLN A 84 20.06 23.04 10.50
C GLN A 84 19.45 24.37 9.98
N GLY A 85 18.86 25.14 10.88
CA GLY A 85 18.22 26.42 10.58
C GLY A 85 16.78 26.31 10.07
N GLU A 86 16.24 25.10 9.97
CA GLU A 86 14.83 24.88 9.73
C GLU A 86 14.00 24.88 11.02
N ILE A 87 12.75 25.21 10.86
CA ILE A 87 11.74 25.20 11.91
C ILE A 87 10.53 24.40 11.42
N ILE A 88 9.78 23.89 12.35
CA ILE A 88 8.50 23.24 12.06
C ILE A 88 7.37 24.19 12.47
N VAL A 89 6.38 24.34 11.62
CA VAL A 89 5.18 25.13 11.89
C VAL A 89 3.98 24.22 11.72
N LYS A 90 3.07 24.28 12.68
CA LYS A 90 1.74 23.69 12.55
C LYS A 90 0.98 24.38 11.42
N ALA A 91 0.27 23.62 10.65
CA ALA A 91 -0.53 24.12 9.54
C ALA A 91 -1.82 23.33 9.43
N VAL A 92 -2.79 23.88 8.73
CA VAL A 92 -4.09 23.26 8.52
C VAL A 92 -4.40 23.20 7.03
N ILE A 93 -4.72 22.00 6.54
CA ILE A 93 -5.41 21.82 5.27
C ILE A 93 -6.90 22.01 5.58
N LYS A 94 -7.51 23.05 5.03
CA LYS A 94 -8.92 23.34 5.27
C LYS A 94 -9.80 22.30 4.59
N ALA A 95 -10.99 22.08 5.17
CA ALA A 95 -12.05 21.30 4.54
C ALA A 95 -12.22 21.69 3.06
N ASP A 96 -12.59 20.74 2.24
CA ASP A 96 -12.77 20.87 0.78
C ASP A 96 -11.48 21.14 -0.02
N THR A 97 -10.29 21.24 0.62
CA THR A 97 -9.03 21.36 -0.07
C THR A 97 -8.54 19.99 -0.55
N PRO A 98 -8.31 19.82 -1.87
CA PRO A 98 -7.83 18.53 -2.38
C PRO A 98 -6.35 18.31 -2.05
N PHE A 99 -6.00 17.05 -1.72
CA PHE A 99 -4.63 16.64 -1.37
C PHE A 99 -4.32 15.20 -1.80
N PHE A 100 -3.03 14.89 -1.85
CA PHE A 100 -2.52 13.53 -1.99
C PHE A 100 -1.76 13.11 -0.75
N VAL A 101 -1.74 11.81 -0.46
CA VAL A 101 -1.02 11.21 0.66
C VAL A 101 0.08 10.28 0.16
N GLN A 102 1.24 10.30 0.79
CA GLN A 102 2.34 9.40 0.49
C GLN A 102 2.00 7.96 0.88
N VAL A 103 2.58 6.99 0.17
CA VAL A 103 2.32 5.55 0.37
C VAL A 103 2.60 5.10 1.82
N ASP A 104 3.61 5.66 2.47
CA ASP A 104 3.98 5.36 3.86
C ASP A 104 3.25 6.21 4.90
N MET A 105 2.30 7.03 4.48
CA MET A 105 1.52 7.91 5.35
C MET A 105 2.35 8.96 6.13
N THR A 106 3.52 9.32 5.64
CA THR A 106 4.39 10.31 6.30
C THR A 106 4.12 11.74 5.82
N GLU A 107 3.76 11.91 4.55
CA GLU A 107 3.61 13.22 3.93
C GLU A 107 2.28 13.39 3.20
N ILE A 108 1.87 14.66 3.09
CA ILE A 108 0.75 15.13 2.30
C ILE A 108 1.24 16.15 1.27
N ALA A 109 0.64 16.15 0.09
CA ALA A 109 0.80 17.19 -0.92
C ALA A 109 -0.54 17.89 -1.18
N ALA A 110 -0.62 19.18 -0.91
CA ALA A 110 -1.83 19.99 -1.08
C ALA A 110 -1.60 21.22 -1.95
N THR A 111 -2.68 21.81 -2.46
CA THR A 111 -2.62 23.08 -3.21
C THR A 111 -2.53 24.29 -2.31
N GLU A 112 -3.00 24.18 -1.09
CA GLU A 112 -2.98 25.25 -0.10
C GLU A 112 -2.97 24.69 1.32
N ILE A 113 -2.36 25.44 2.22
CA ILE A 113 -2.40 25.22 3.67
C ILE A 113 -2.55 26.59 4.36
N VAL A 114 -3.10 26.60 5.57
CA VAL A 114 -3.09 27.79 6.45
C VAL A 114 -2.02 27.53 7.51
N LEU A 115 -1.00 28.39 7.55
CA LEU A 115 0.06 28.32 8.56
C LEU A 115 -0.46 28.90 9.86
N ASP A 116 -0.10 28.30 10.99
CA ASP A 116 -0.37 28.86 12.32
C ASP A 116 0.37 30.23 12.45
N ASP A 117 -0.24 31.16 13.15
CA ASP A 117 0.30 32.50 13.33
C ASP A 117 1.33 32.55 14.46
N ASP A 118 1.29 31.59 15.36
CA ASP A 118 2.18 31.50 16.49
C ASP A 118 3.22 30.37 16.33
N PHE A 119 4.39 30.78 15.99
CA PHE A 119 5.60 29.96 15.97
C PHE A 119 6.00 29.43 17.37
N GLN A 120 5.52 30.08 18.47
CA GLN A 120 5.79 29.67 19.85
C GLN A 120 4.79 28.60 20.33
N THR A 121 3.55 28.58 19.83
CA THR A 121 2.56 27.54 20.16
C THR A 121 3.05 26.14 19.82
N TYR A 122 3.95 26.03 18.85
CA TYR A 122 4.60 24.76 18.53
C TYR A 122 5.40 24.16 19.70
N SER A 123 6.08 24.98 20.51
CA SER A 123 6.87 24.51 21.66
C SER A 123 6.00 24.13 22.86
N GLU A 124 4.77 24.63 22.90
CA GLU A 124 3.83 24.48 24.01
C GLU A 124 2.76 23.39 23.76
N GLU A 125 2.64 22.91 22.51
CA GLU A 125 1.72 21.83 22.18
C GLU A 125 2.04 20.57 23.00
N THR A 126 1.11 20.11 23.82
CA THR A 126 1.30 18.95 24.68
C THR A 126 1.42 17.66 23.84
N VAL A 127 2.05 16.65 24.39
CA VAL A 127 2.17 15.31 23.76
C VAL A 127 0.77 14.79 23.39
N LYS A 128 -0.21 15.00 24.28
CA LYS A 128 -1.58 14.57 24.06
C LYS A 128 -2.25 15.29 22.87
N GLU A 129 -2.06 16.60 22.74
CA GLU A 129 -2.60 17.35 21.59
C GLU A 129 -2.00 16.90 20.27
N ILE A 130 -0.69 16.56 20.27
CA ILE A 130 0.00 16.01 19.09
C ILE A 130 -0.59 14.65 18.73
N GLU A 131 -0.79 13.77 19.72
CA GLU A 131 -1.39 12.44 19.51
C GLU A 131 -2.84 12.55 19.03
N ASP A 132 -3.66 13.39 19.65
CA ASP A 132 -5.04 13.61 19.24
C ASP A 132 -5.14 14.18 17.81
N ASN A 133 -4.27 15.12 17.45
CA ASN A 133 -4.22 15.67 16.09
C ASN A 133 -3.79 14.62 15.06
N LEU A 134 -2.80 13.78 15.40
CA LEU A 134 -2.33 12.70 14.55
C LEU A 134 -3.44 11.67 14.33
N ASP A 135 -4.09 11.22 15.40
CA ASP A 135 -5.17 10.23 15.33
C ASP A 135 -6.35 10.75 14.51
N ASN A 136 -6.75 12.00 14.69
CA ASN A 136 -7.81 12.62 13.89
C ASN A 136 -7.43 12.67 12.40
N THR A 137 -6.23 13.15 12.07
CA THR A 137 -5.73 13.22 10.69
C THR A 137 -5.70 11.83 10.05
N ILE A 138 -5.12 10.85 10.74
CA ILE A 138 -5.01 9.46 10.27
C ILE A 138 -6.40 8.84 10.03
N ASN A 139 -7.36 9.06 10.94
CA ASN A 139 -8.71 8.51 10.81
C ASN A 139 -9.47 9.13 9.62
N VAL A 140 -9.35 10.44 9.40
CA VAL A 140 -9.92 11.10 8.21
C VAL A 140 -9.31 10.52 6.92
N ILE A 141 -8.00 10.42 6.85
CA ILE A 141 -7.32 9.87 5.67
C ILE A 141 -7.71 8.41 5.44
N TYR A 142 -7.75 7.58 6.49
CA TYR A 142 -8.15 6.18 6.40
C TYR A 142 -9.57 6.04 5.83
N LYS A 143 -10.52 6.83 6.33
CA LYS A 143 -11.90 6.86 5.83
C LYS A 143 -11.93 7.18 4.33
N LEU A 144 -11.28 8.25 3.92
CA LEU A 144 -11.26 8.71 2.52
C LEU A 144 -10.58 7.70 1.59
N LEU A 145 -9.45 7.12 2.00
CA LEU A 145 -8.76 6.08 1.22
C LEU A 145 -9.64 4.84 1.06
N ARG A 146 -10.35 4.45 2.12
CA ARG A 146 -11.25 3.32 2.10
C ARG A 146 -12.45 3.56 1.17
N GLU A 147 -13.05 4.77 1.21
CA GLU A 147 -14.13 5.18 0.30
C GLU A 147 -13.70 5.15 -1.17
N GLN A 148 -12.48 5.65 -1.48
CA GLN A 148 -11.94 5.56 -2.85
C GLN A 148 -11.68 4.13 -3.32
N ASN A 149 -11.43 3.19 -2.40
CA ASN A 149 -11.15 1.79 -2.65
C ASN A 149 -12.35 0.90 -2.31
N THR A 150 -13.57 1.38 -2.56
CA THR A 150 -14.82 0.65 -2.37
C THR A 150 -15.47 0.33 -3.71
N HIS A 151 -15.92 -0.91 -3.89
CA HIS A 151 -16.70 -1.36 -5.03
C HIS A 151 -17.91 -2.18 -4.57
N ASN A 152 -19.13 -1.77 -4.99
CA ASN A 152 -20.40 -2.43 -4.62
C ASN A 152 -20.56 -2.67 -3.10
N GLY A 153 -20.15 -1.71 -2.29
CA GLY A 153 -20.27 -1.79 -0.83
C GLY A 153 -19.20 -2.63 -0.13
N VAL A 154 -18.26 -3.20 -0.88
CA VAL A 154 -17.08 -3.90 -0.37
C VAL A 154 -15.86 -3.00 -0.50
N SER A 155 -15.02 -2.94 0.51
CA SER A 155 -13.83 -2.06 0.54
C SER A 155 -12.54 -2.86 0.68
N VAL A 156 -11.46 -2.28 0.17
CA VAL A 156 -10.12 -2.76 0.56
C VAL A 156 -9.98 -2.68 2.09
N GLY A 157 -9.46 -3.76 2.68
CA GLY A 157 -9.37 -3.92 4.12
C GLY A 157 -10.55 -4.69 4.73
N ASP A 158 -11.61 -5.02 3.99
CA ASP A 158 -12.67 -5.91 4.50
C ASP A 158 -12.15 -7.34 4.65
N TYR A 159 -12.67 -8.06 5.64
CA TYR A 159 -12.29 -9.44 5.89
C TYR A 159 -13.14 -10.40 5.06
N VAL A 160 -12.50 -11.46 4.60
CA VAL A 160 -13.18 -12.61 3.98
C VAL A 160 -13.20 -13.76 4.99
N LEU A 161 -14.38 -14.28 5.25
CA LEU A 161 -14.58 -15.39 6.17
C LEU A 161 -14.47 -16.74 5.47
N SER A 162 -14.41 -17.82 6.25
CA SER A 162 -14.28 -19.20 5.75
C SER A 162 -15.45 -19.66 4.86
N ASP A 163 -16.63 -19.07 5.01
CA ASP A 163 -17.80 -19.28 4.16
C ASP A 163 -17.85 -18.36 2.93
N LYS A 164 -16.81 -17.55 2.72
CA LYS A 164 -16.66 -16.53 1.66
C LYS A 164 -17.52 -15.28 1.84
N SER A 165 -18.24 -15.14 2.95
CA SER A 165 -18.88 -13.86 3.28
C SER A 165 -17.83 -12.78 3.57
N ILE A 166 -18.21 -11.51 3.37
CA ILE A 166 -17.33 -10.36 3.55
C ILE A 166 -17.84 -9.52 4.71
N VAL A 167 -16.94 -9.11 5.58
CA VAL A 167 -17.26 -8.37 6.80
C VAL A 167 -16.37 -7.16 6.93
N ALA A 168 -16.97 -5.99 7.19
CA ALA A 168 -16.24 -4.76 7.46
C ALA A 168 -15.47 -4.86 8.80
N PRO A 169 -14.34 -4.11 8.98
CA PRO A 169 -13.54 -4.17 10.20
C PRO A 169 -14.34 -3.90 11.49
N ASP A 170 -15.32 -3.01 11.45
CA ASP A 170 -16.12 -2.65 12.63
C ASP A 170 -17.12 -3.73 13.04
N ALA A 171 -17.46 -4.65 12.13
CA ALA A 171 -18.36 -5.77 12.39
C ALA A 171 -17.64 -7.07 12.77
N LEU A 172 -16.29 -7.05 12.82
CA LEU A 172 -15.47 -8.22 13.16
C LEU A 172 -15.67 -8.64 14.61
N THR A 173 -15.88 -9.95 14.83
CA THR A 173 -15.94 -10.56 16.17
C THR A 173 -14.91 -11.67 16.33
N LYS A 174 -14.59 -12.00 17.59
CA LYS A 174 -13.57 -13.00 17.94
C LYS A 174 -13.84 -14.39 17.33
N ASN A 175 -15.12 -14.74 17.18
CA ASN A 175 -15.53 -16.08 16.72
C ASN A 175 -15.59 -16.23 15.20
N MET A 176 -15.37 -15.16 14.43
CA MET A 176 -15.36 -15.21 12.97
C MET A 176 -14.07 -15.82 12.45
N ASP A 177 -14.17 -16.81 11.55
CA ASP A 177 -13.00 -17.45 10.93
C ASP A 177 -12.59 -16.68 9.70
N VAL A 178 -11.68 -15.72 9.88
CA VAL A 178 -11.12 -14.90 8.79
C VAL A 178 -10.08 -15.71 8.03
N ILE A 179 -10.18 -15.74 6.70
CA ILE A 179 -9.22 -16.43 5.82
C ILE A 179 -8.28 -15.47 5.07
N GLY A 180 -8.67 -14.21 4.92
CA GLY A 180 -7.86 -13.20 4.24
C GLY A 180 -8.55 -11.83 4.28
N ILE A 181 -7.92 -10.87 3.62
CA ILE A 181 -8.34 -9.47 3.58
C ILE A 181 -8.45 -9.03 2.12
N ILE A 182 -9.50 -8.28 1.76
CA ILE A 182 -9.64 -7.68 0.43
C ILE A 182 -8.46 -6.73 0.19
N SER A 183 -7.68 -7.00 -0.85
CA SER A 183 -6.45 -6.26 -1.15
C SER A 183 -6.60 -5.25 -2.28
N PHE A 184 -7.41 -5.55 -3.27
CA PHE A 184 -7.75 -4.67 -4.40
C PHE A 184 -8.96 -5.23 -5.17
N PHE A 185 -9.41 -4.47 -6.17
CA PHE A 185 -10.42 -4.92 -7.14
C PHE A 185 -9.80 -4.96 -8.53
N THR A 186 -10.08 -6.02 -9.27
CA THR A 186 -9.73 -6.11 -10.70
C THR A 186 -10.57 -5.11 -11.52
N LYS A 187 -10.25 -4.93 -12.80
CA LYS A 187 -10.96 -3.99 -13.67
C LYS A 187 -12.46 -4.29 -13.82
N ASP A 188 -12.84 -5.55 -13.69
CA ASP A 188 -14.23 -6.02 -13.70
C ASP A 188 -14.92 -5.95 -12.32
N GLY A 189 -14.24 -5.42 -11.33
CA GLY A 189 -14.76 -5.27 -9.97
C GLY A 189 -14.69 -6.53 -9.11
N THR A 190 -14.02 -7.59 -9.56
CA THR A 190 -13.81 -8.80 -8.77
C THR A 190 -12.84 -8.50 -7.62
N PRO A 191 -13.22 -8.77 -6.35
CA PRO A 191 -12.32 -8.56 -5.23
C PRO A 191 -11.20 -9.61 -5.20
N ASN A 192 -9.98 -9.15 -4.98
CA ASN A 192 -8.82 -9.99 -4.71
C ASN A 192 -8.52 -9.99 -3.21
N VAL A 193 -8.14 -11.14 -2.69
CA VAL A 193 -7.90 -11.39 -1.27
C VAL A 193 -6.43 -11.70 -1.04
N THR A 194 -5.81 -11.03 -0.11
CA THR A 194 -4.47 -11.39 0.37
C THR A 194 -4.56 -12.31 1.59
N ALA A 195 -3.69 -13.31 1.65
CA ALA A 195 -3.62 -14.25 2.77
C ALA A 195 -3.23 -13.54 4.08
N LEU A 196 -3.57 -14.14 5.23
CA LEU A 196 -3.20 -13.63 6.55
C LEU A 196 -1.71 -13.86 6.87
N LYS A 197 -1.09 -14.84 6.23
CA LYS A 197 0.31 -15.24 6.46
C LYS A 197 1.16 -15.03 5.23
N GLN A 198 2.45 -14.84 5.47
CA GLN A 198 3.49 -14.70 4.45
C GLN A 198 4.73 -15.45 4.88
N THR A 199 5.66 -15.65 3.95
CA THR A 199 6.97 -16.25 4.23
C THR A 199 8.04 -15.55 3.41
N GLU A 200 9.30 -15.67 3.84
CA GLU A 200 10.45 -15.26 3.04
C GLU A 200 11.10 -16.50 2.43
N CYS A 201 11.28 -16.47 1.13
CA CYS A 201 11.96 -17.56 0.40
C CYS A 201 12.49 -17.09 -0.95
N ILE A 202 13.32 -17.92 -1.58
CA ILE A 202 13.72 -17.73 -2.98
C ILE A 202 12.51 -17.97 -3.90
N TRP A 203 12.51 -17.34 -5.08
CA TRP A 203 11.46 -17.59 -6.07
C TRP A 203 11.52 -19.03 -6.56
N GLY A 204 12.72 -19.49 -6.88
CA GLY A 204 12.99 -20.85 -7.32
C GLY A 204 14.41 -21.02 -7.86
N ARG A 205 14.74 -22.23 -8.25
CA ARG A 205 16.01 -22.53 -8.93
C ARG A 205 16.04 -21.93 -10.33
N LEU A 206 17.24 -21.73 -10.84
CA LEU A 206 17.46 -21.30 -12.23
C LEU A 206 16.89 -22.33 -13.20
N THR A 207 16.27 -21.85 -14.26
CA THR A 207 15.68 -22.65 -15.34
C THR A 207 16.27 -22.23 -16.67
N ASP A 208 16.32 -23.15 -17.63
CA ASP A 208 16.80 -22.84 -18.98
C ASP A 208 15.83 -21.97 -19.78
N PHE A 209 14.59 -21.89 -19.31
CA PHE A 209 13.52 -21.07 -19.93
C PHE A 209 12.62 -20.44 -18.87
N ALA A 210 11.89 -19.40 -19.27
CA ALA A 210 10.87 -18.78 -18.46
C ALA A 210 9.48 -19.14 -19.02
N VAL A 211 8.48 -19.23 -18.13
CA VAL A 211 7.12 -19.67 -18.45
C VAL A 211 6.19 -18.48 -18.70
N ASN A 212 6.31 -17.42 -17.89
CA ASN A 212 5.39 -16.28 -17.84
C ASN A 212 6.14 -14.96 -18.04
N VAL A 213 6.77 -14.78 -19.21
CA VAL A 213 7.66 -13.64 -19.45
C VAL A 213 6.90 -12.38 -19.78
N VAL A 214 7.14 -11.34 -18.97
CA VAL A 214 6.82 -9.96 -19.27
C VAL A 214 8.08 -9.12 -19.05
N ASN A 215 8.73 -8.72 -20.13
CA ASN A 215 10.04 -8.05 -20.12
C ASN A 215 9.96 -6.50 -20.20
N SER A 216 8.77 -5.93 -20.12
CA SER A 216 8.53 -4.49 -20.05
C SER A 216 7.92 -4.13 -18.70
N LEU A 217 8.43 -3.07 -18.09
CA LEU A 217 7.97 -2.55 -16.84
C LEU A 217 6.49 -2.15 -16.91
N GLU A 218 6.13 -1.36 -17.92
CA GLU A 218 4.76 -0.86 -18.11
C GLU A 218 3.77 -2.00 -18.28
N LYS A 219 4.15 -3.06 -18.98
CA LYS A 219 3.30 -4.25 -19.14
C LYS A 219 3.22 -5.08 -17.86
N SER A 220 4.32 -5.16 -17.10
CA SER A 220 4.35 -5.96 -15.87
C SER A 220 3.43 -5.38 -14.79
N VAL A 221 3.33 -4.07 -14.66
CA VAL A 221 2.44 -3.41 -13.69
C VAL A 221 0.96 -3.47 -14.07
N GLU A 222 0.66 -3.76 -15.33
CA GLU A 222 -0.70 -3.97 -15.84
C GLU A 222 -1.07 -5.47 -15.96
N ASP A 223 -0.19 -6.34 -15.50
CA ASP A 223 -0.36 -7.79 -15.57
C ASP A 223 -1.17 -8.30 -14.37
N PHE A 224 -2.37 -8.81 -14.62
CA PHE A 224 -3.32 -9.36 -13.65
C PHE A 224 -3.66 -10.83 -13.97
N ASN A 225 -2.65 -11.63 -14.35
CA ASN A 225 -2.80 -13.02 -14.77
C ASN A 225 -2.24 -14.01 -13.74
N GLY A 226 -2.17 -13.67 -12.45
CA GLY A 226 -1.52 -14.48 -11.41
C GLY A 226 -2.04 -15.89 -11.32
N ALA A 227 -3.36 -16.10 -11.45
CA ALA A 227 -3.97 -17.42 -11.42
C ALA A 227 -3.50 -18.29 -12.61
N ASP A 228 -3.53 -17.75 -13.84
CA ASP A 228 -3.10 -18.47 -15.04
C ASP A 228 -1.59 -18.75 -15.02
N TYR A 229 -0.81 -17.81 -14.51
CA TYR A 229 0.64 -17.95 -14.37
C TYR A 229 1.00 -19.00 -13.33
N THR A 230 0.35 -18.97 -12.16
CA THR A 230 0.54 -20.00 -11.13
C THR A 230 0.22 -21.39 -11.67
N LYS A 231 -0.86 -21.52 -12.46
CA LYS A 231 -1.21 -22.79 -13.11
C LYS A 231 -0.11 -23.27 -14.04
N LYS A 232 0.34 -22.44 -14.98
CA LYS A 232 1.39 -22.79 -15.93
C LYS A 232 2.68 -23.17 -15.22
N LEU A 233 3.07 -22.41 -14.18
CA LEU A 233 4.23 -22.73 -13.36
C LEU A 233 4.06 -24.09 -12.67
N TYR A 234 2.89 -24.35 -12.07
CA TYR A 234 2.60 -25.62 -11.42
C TYR A 234 2.64 -26.80 -12.41
N GLU A 235 1.97 -26.68 -13.55
CA GLU A 235 1.99 -27.71 -14.59
C GLU A 235 3.41 -28.02 -15.09
N THR A 236 4.26 -26.99 -15.14
CA THR A 236 5.67 -27.12 -15.60
C THR A 236 6.56 -27.74 -14.54
N TYR A 237 6.36 -27.44 -13.26
CA TYR A 237 7.30 -27.76 -12.18
C TYR A 237 6.74 -28.67 -11.09
N LYS A 238 5.54 -29.25 -11.24
CA LYS A 238 4.90 -30.09 -10.20
C LYS A 238 5.75 -31.25 -9.70
N ASP A 239 6.56 -31.86 -10.57
CA ASP A 239 7.41 -33.00 -10.21
C ASP A 239 8.71 -32.57 -9.48
N ARG A 240 8.96 -31.28 -9.38
CA ARG A 240 10.11 -30.69 -8.67
C ARG A 240 9.70 -29.40 -7.94
N LEU A 241 8.54 -29.41 -7.32
CA LEU A 241 7.93 -28.24 -6.66
C LEU A 241 8.80 -27.69 -5.52
N ASP A 242 9.60 -28.55 -4.89
CA ASP A 242 10.59 -28.15 -3.85
C ASP A 242 11.67 -27.21 -4.38
N ASP A 243 11.95 -27.22 -5.68
CA ASP A 243 12.87 -26.29 -6.31
C ASP A 243 12.28 -24.87 -6.50
N PHE A 244 10.96 -24.70 -6.26
CA PHE A 244 10.21 -23.45 -6.45
C PHE A 244 9.44 -23.07 -5.18
N PRO A 245 10.13 -22.69 -4.09
CA PRO A 245 9.49 -22.44 -2.79
C PRO A 245 8.40 -21.39 -2.82
N ALA A 246 8.53 -20.32 -3.62
CA ALA A 246 7.51 -19.28 -3.75
C ALA A 246 6.19 -19.84 -4.32
N LEU A 247 6.30 -20.62 -5.40
CA LEU A 247 5.14 -21.29 -5.98
C LEU A 247 4.55 -22.32 -5.00
N LYS A 248 5.41 -23.18 -4.42
CA LYS A 248 5.02 -24.22 -3.49
C LYS A 248 4.22 -23.66 -2.32
N TYR A 249 4.75 -22.60 -1.69
CA TYR A 249 4.09 -21.96 -0.56
C TYR A 249 2.68 -21.50 -0.89
N CYS A 250 2.48 -20.87 -2.06
CA CYS A 250 1.15 -20.39 -2.46
C CYS A 250 0.17 -21.53 -2.77
N VAL A 251 0.60 -22.55 -3.55
CA VAL A 251 -0.33 -23.63 -3.96
C VAL A 251 -0.62 -24.62 -2.84
N GLU A 252 0.25 -24.73 -1.84
CA GLU A 252 0.02 -25.55 -0.63
C GLU A 252 -0.64 -24.78 0.51
N TYR A 253 -0.76 -23.45 0.41
CA TYR A 253 -1.41 -22.63 1.43
C TYR A 253 -2.90 -22.99 1.52
N GLU A 254 -3.36 -23.21 2.74
CA GLU A 254 -4.76 -23.50 3.00
C GLU A 254 -5.22 -22.91 4.34
N THR A 255 -6.49 -22.59 4.42
CA THR A 255 -7.15 -22.10 5.62
C THR A 255 -8.49 -22.78 5.78
N LYS A 256 -9.18 -22.57 6.89
CA LYS A 256 -10.56 -23.04 7.04
C LYS A 256 -11.43 -22.49 5.88
N GLY A 257 -12.05 -23.38 5.10
CA GLY A 257 -12.86 -23.00 3.92
C GLY A 257 -12.07 -22.77 2.62
N THR A 258 -10.75 -23.01 2.62
CA THR A 258 -9.93 -23.13 1.40
C THR A 258 -9.15 -24.44 1.39
N LYS A 259 -8.65 -24.83 0.24
CA LYS A 259 -7.82 -26.04 0.04
C LYS A 259 -6.56 -25.69 -0.71
N LYS A 260 -5.62 -26.62 -0.75
CA LYS A 260 -4.45 -26.56 -1.63
C LYS A 260 -4.86 -26.26 -3.07
N GLY A 261 -4.20 -25.32 -3.71
CA GLY A 261 -4.48 -24.84 -5.06
C GLY A 261 -5.60 -23.79 -5.16
N ASP A 262 -6.24 -23.39 -4.06
CA ASP A 262 -7.16 -22.24 -4.07
C ASP A 262 -6.39 -20.90 -4.07
N TRP A 263 -5.22 -20.90 -3.48
CA TRP A 263 -4.33 -19.74 -3.39
C TRP A 263 -3.26 -19.76 -4.48
N VAL A 264 -2.91 -18.60 -4.96
CA VAL A 264 -1.99 -18.42 -6.08
C VAL A 264 -0.85 -17.47 -5.72
N LEU A 265 0.26 -17.57 -6.44
CA LEU A 265 1.28 -16.53 -6.49
C LEU A 265 0.79 -15.43 -7.43
N GLY A 266 0.50 -14.26 -6.91
CA GLY A 266 -0.03 -13.14 -7.69
C GLY A 266 0.92 -12.69 -8.81
N SER A 267 0.38 -12.19 -9.92
CA SER A 267 1.19 -11.53 -10.95
C SER A 267 1.72 -10.17 -10.46
N ASN A 268 2.65 -9.56 -11.23
CA ASN A 268 3.30 -8.34 -10.80
C ASN A 268 2.31 -7.19 -10.53
N GLY A 269 1.31 -7.00 -11.38
CA GLY A 269 0.26 -6.01 -11.17
C GLY A 269 -0.59 -6.28 -9.92
N GLU A 270 -0.91 -7.55 -9.63
CA GLU A 270 -1.69 -7.96 -8.46
C GLU A 270 -0.90 -7.73 -7.17
N VAL A 271 0.38 -8.14 -7.14
CA VAL A 271 1.27 -7.89 -5.99
C VAL A 271 1.45 -6.38 -5.77
N LEU A 272 1.67 -5.62 -6.83
CA LEU A 272 1.80 -4.16 -6.77
C LEU A 272 0.56 -3.49 -6.17
N GLN A 273 -0.65 -3.91 -6.56
CA GLN A 273 -1.88 -3.37 -5.96
C GLN A 273 -1.99 -3.72 -4.47
N THR A 274 -1.62 -4.94 -4.10
CA THR A 274 -1.63 -5.39 -2.70
C THR A 274 -0.67 -4.57 -1.85
N VAL A 275 0.58 -4.39 -2.27
CA VAL A 275 1.56 -3.61 -1.49
C VAL A 275 1.23 -2.11 -1.45
N ARG A 276 0.58 -1.57 -2.46
CA ARG A 276 0.08 -0.18 -2.46
C ARG A 276 -1.03 0.06 -1.48
N ASN A 277 -1.89 -0.93 -1.29
CA ASN A 277 -2.96 -0.87 -0.31
C ASN A 277 -2.49 -1.35 1.08
N ALA A 278 -1.17 -1.48 1.30
CA ALA A 278 -0.59 -1.99 2.53
C ALA A 278 -1.09 -1.24 3.76
N TYR A 279 -1.27 0.08 3.69
CA TYR A 279 -1.79 0.86 4.81
C TYR A 279 -3.21 0.40 5.22
N LEU A 280 -4.14 0.29 4.27
CA LEU A 280 -5.52 -0.17 4.55
C LEU A 280 -5.53 -1.61 5.06
N ILE A 281 -4.74 -2.48 4.44
CA ILE A 281 -4.63 -3.90 4.81
C ILE A 281 -4.03 -4.03 6.22
N ASN A 282 -2.97 -3.28 6.53
CA ASN A 282 -2.29 -3.34 7.82
C ASN A 282 -3.17 -2.83 8.98
N ARG A 283 -3.99 -1.79 8.76
CA ARG A 283 -4.99 -1.35 9.74
C ARG A 283 -5.99 -2.47 10.04
N SER A 284 -6.43 -3.21 9.05
CA SER A 284 -7.30 -4.36 9.24
C SER A 284 -6.58 -5.52 9.93
N ILE A 285 -5.29 -5.77 9.63
CA ILE A 285 -4.49 -6.78 10.33
C ILE A 285 -4.33 -6.43 11.81
N GLU A 286 -4.04 -5.17 12.13
CA GLU A 286 -3.95 -4.70 13.52
C GLU A 286 -5.26 -4.96 14.27
N LYS A 287 -6.39 -4.57 13.68
CA LYS A 287 -7.70 -4.81 14.26
C LYS A 287 -8.02 -6.29 14.43
N LEU A 288 -7.66 -7.11 13.44
CA LEU A 288 -7.84 -8.56 13.50
C LEU A 288 -7.01 -9.18 14.64
N ASN A 289 -5.73 -8.82 14.74
CA ASN A 289 -4.85 -9.31 15.79
C ASN A 289 -5.34 -8.89 17.18
N GLU A 290 -5.82 -7.65 17.34
CA GLU A 290 -6.43 -7.17 18.56
C GLU A 290 -7.67 -8.00 18.96
N VAL A 291 -8.62 -8.18 18.02
CA VAL A 291 -9.87 -8.93 18.27
C VAL A 291 -9.60 -10.40 18.58
N LYS A 292 -8.59 -11.00 17.94
CA LYS A 292 -8.18 -12.39 18.22
C LYS A 292 -7.38 -12.51 19.53
N GLY A 293 -6.80 -11.42 20.04
CA GLY A 293 -5.92 -11.41 21.21
C GLY A 293 -4.57 -12.09 20.93
N ASP A 294 -4.13 -12.09 19.68
CA ASP A 294 -2.87 -12.66 19.21
C ASP A 294 -2.20 -11.74 18.17
N CYS A 295 -1.13 -11.07 18.56
CA CYS A 295 -0.39 -10.16 17.68
C CYS A 295 0.28 -10.85 16.48
N GLY A 296 0.37 -12.18 16.49
CA GLY A 296 0.90 -13.00 15.40
C GLY A 296 -0.17 -13.73 14.60
N TYR A 297 -1.47 -13.47 14.84
CA TYR A 297 -2.56 -14.15 14.11
C TYR A 297 -2.51 -13.86 12.62
N ALA A 298 -2.25 -12.61 12.23
CA ALA A 298 -2.03 -12.20 10.85
C ALA A 298 -0.76 -11.35 10.74
N ASP A 299 -0.01 -11.55 9.66
CA ASP A 299 1.25 -10.85 9.40
C ASP A 299 0.99 -9.54 8.64
N LYS A 300 1.57 -8.43 9.10
CA LYS A 300 1.53 -7.15 8.36
C LYS A 300 2.28 -7.25 7.03
N ILE A 301 1.84 -6.47 6.06
CA ILE A 301 2.66 -6.16 4.90
C ILE A 301 3.77 -5.23 5.39
N ILE A 302 5.01 -5.70 5.31
CA ILE A 302 6.18 -5.01 5.85
C ILE A 302 6.78 -4.05 4.83
N THR A 303 7.27 -2.92 5.30
CA THR A 303 8.01 -1.96 4.48
C THR A 303 9.49 -2.38 4.36
N GLY A 304 10.07 -2.19 3.19
CA GLY A 304 11.47 -2.48 2.91
C GLY A 304 11.71 -3.72 2.04
N PRO A 305 11.24 -4.93 2.41
CA PRO A 305 11.42 -6.10 1.55
C PRO A 305 10.53 -6.05 0.31
N PHE A 306 10.95 -6.80 -0.71
CA PHE A 306 10.17 -7.00 -1.92
C PHE A 306 9.28 -8.24 -1.79
N TYR A 307 8.16 -8.22 -2.50
CA TYR A 307 7.20 -9.31 -2.61
C TYR A 307 7.28 -9.95 -3.99
N TRP A 308 7.57 -11.25 -4.06
CA TRP A 308 7.65 -12.00 -5.30
C TRP A 308 6.32 -12.04 -6.07
N ALA A 309 6.40 -11.92 -7.38
CA ALA A 309 5.30 -12.17 -8.31
C ALA A 309 5.51 -13.46 -9.12
N SER A 310 4.43 -14.00 -9.68
CA SER A 310 4.49 -15.12 -10.64
C SER A 310 4.96 -14.68 -12.04
N THR A 311 5.00 -13.38 -12.30
CA THR A 311 5.50 -12.80 -13.54
C THR A 311 7.01 -12.89 -13.60
N GLU A 312 7.55 -13.46 -14.66
CA GLU A 312 8.98 -13.58 -14.90
C GLU A 312 9.44 -12.46 -15.84
N SER A 313 10.65 -11.96 -15.65
CA SER A 313 11.31 -11.04 -16.59
C SER A 313 12.31 -11.77 -17.49
N GLY A 314 12.66 -13.01 -17.15
CA GLY A 314 13.55 -13.88 -17.89
C GLY A 314 13.71 -15.24 -17.22
N SER A 315 14.55 -16.10 -17.80
CA SER A 315 14.80 -17.46 -17.27
C SER A 315 15.39 -17.43 -15.85
N ILE A 316 16.22 -16.45 -15.55
CA ILE A 316 16.92 -16.32 -14.26
C ILE A 316 16.34 -15.23 -13.34
N THR A 317 15.35 -14.48 -13.80
CA THR A 317 14.80 -13.32 -13.07
C THR A 317 13.26 -13.33 -13.03
N ALA A 318 12.71 -12.84 -11.92
CA ALA A 318 11.27 -12.62 -11.75
C ALA A 318 10.98 -11.22 -11.19
N TRP A 319 9.78 -10.73 -11.41
CA TRP A 319 9.34 -9.44 -10.89
C TRP A 319 9.03 -9.52 -9.40
N ALA A 320 9.32 -8.42 -8.71
CA ALA A 320 8.93 -8.23 -7.32
C ALA A 320 8.58 -6.77 -7.05
N CYS A 321 7.68 -6.54 -6.10
CA CYS A 321 7.20 -5.23 -5.70
C CYS A 321 7.51 -4.96 -4.23
N GLY A 322 8.01 -3.75 -3.92
CA GLY A 322 8.24 -3.27 -2.57
C GLY A 322 7.22 -2.24 -2.12
N THR A 323 7.19 -1.96 -0.82
CA THR A 323 6.37 -0.93 -0.19
C THR A 323 7.12 0.38 0.03
N GLY A 324 8.33 0.52 -0.51
CA GLY A 324 9.19 1.69 -0.32
C GLY A 324 8.62 2.97 -0.94
N SER A 325 9.22 4.12 -0.59
CA SER A 325 8.79 5.47 -0.98
C SER A 325 8.82 5.75 -2.49
N VAL A 326 9.34 4.84 -3.27
CA VAL A 326 9.62 5.02 -4.72
C VAL A 326 8.97 3.93 -5.53
N GLY A 327 7.73 3.51 -5.24
CA GLY A 327 7.07 2.51 -6.09
C GLY A 327 8.06 1.40 -6.48
N ASP A 328 8.70 0.81 -5.49
CA ASP A 328 9.79 -0.13 -5.69
C ASP A 328 9.23 -1.39 -6.34
N TYR A 329 9.41 -1.49 -7.62
CA TYR A 329 9.21 -2.72 -8.37
C TYR A 329 10.41 -2.90 -9.29
N GLY A 330 10.85 -4.12 -9.43
CA GLY A 330 12.00 -4.48 -10.23
C GLY A 330 12.02 -5.96 -10.51
N TRP A 331 12.95 -6.38 -11.32
CA TRP A 331 13.25 -7.79 -11.50
C TRP A 331 14.48 -8.16 -10.66
N TYR A 332 14.38 -9.29 -10.01
CA TYR A 332 15.41 -9.82 -9.13
C TYR A 332 15.79 -11.23 -9.56
N GLY A 333 17.02 -11.64 -9.25
CA GLY A 333 17.44 -13.02 -9.44
C GLY A 333 16.57 -13.98 -8.63
N LYS A 334 16.09 -15.04 -9.26
CA LYS A 334 15.19 -16.01 -8.63
C LYS A 334 15.74 -16.68 -7.37
N TRP A 335 17.05 -16.59 -7.16
CA TRP A 335 17.78 -17.09 -5.97
C TRP A 335 17.82 -16.11 -4.79
N VAL A 336 17.34 -14.90 -4.95
CA VAL A 336 17.28 -13.90 -3.87
C VAL A 336 16.11 -14.22 -2.95
N GLY A 337 16.28 -14.05 -1.64
CA GLY A 337 15.19 -14.14 -0.67
C GLY A 337 14.31 -12.89 -0.74
N ASN A 338 13.02 -13.08 -0.98
CA ASN A 338 12.00 -12.05 -0.90
C ASN A 338 10.73 -12.63 -0.26
N VAL A 339 9.80 -11.77 0.11
CA VAL A 339 8.53 -12.18 0.73
C VAL A 339 7.59 -12.79 -0.32
N VAL A 340 6.86 -13.80 0.10
CA VAL A 340 5.74 -14.41 -0.65
C VAL A 340 4.48 -14.32 0.17
N ARG A 341 3.42 -13.81 -0.43
CA ARG A 341 2.10 -13.73 0.19
C ARG A 341 1.05 -14.25 -0.78
N PRO A 342 0.32 -15.32 -0.43
CA PRO A 342 -0.68 -15.92 -1.32
C PRO A 342 -1.85 -14.97 -1.59
N SER A 343 -2.43 -15.10 -2.79
CA SER A 343 -3.54 -14.31 -3.30
C SER A 343 -4.70 -15.22 -3.71
N LEU A 344 -5.94 -14.75 -3.61
CA LEU A 344 -7.15 -15.48 -3.96
C LEU A 344 -8.16 -14.53 -4.61
N ALA A 345 -8.67 -14.85 -5.80
CA ALA A 345 -9.74 -14.10 -6.46
C ALA A 345 -11.12 -14.63 -6.03
N LEU A 346 -11.95 -13.79 -5.44
CA LEU A 346 -13.33 -14.14 -5.10
C LEU A 346 -14.23 -14.07 -6.36
N GLY A 347 -15.10 -15.05 -6.54
CA GLY A 347 -16.06 -15.08 -7.65
C GLY A 347 -15.57 -15.72 -8.94
N LYS A 348 -14.30 -16.08 -9.07
CA LYS A 348 -13.81 -16.95 -10.17
C LYS A 348 -13.88 -18.45 -9.82
N THR A 349 -14.85 -18.85 -9.00
CA THR A 349 -14.93 -20.19 -8.42
C THR A 349 -15.24 -21.31 -9.42
N ASP A 350 -15.57 -21.00 -10.68
CA ASP A 350 -15.97 -22.02 -11.68
C ASP A 350 -15.22 -22.00 -13.01
N THR A 351 -14.22 -21.16 -13.20
CA THR A 351 -13.42 -21.24 -14.41
C THR A 351 -12.31 -22.28 -14.24
N GLY A 352 -12.60 -23.53 -14.65
CA GLY A 352 -11.66 -24.63 -15.04
C GLY A 352 -10.35 -24.85 -14.27
N LEU A 353 -9.78 -23.81 -13.69
CA LEU A 353 -8.50 -23.77 -13.02
C LEU A 353 -8.55 -24.44 -11.63
N LEU A 354 -9.46 -23.96 -10.78
CA LEU A 354 -9.66 -24.50 -9.43
C LEU A 354 -10.13 -25.97 -9.47
N SER A 355 -10.92 -26.33 -10.50
CA SER A 355 -11.34 -27.72 -10.70
C SER A 355 -10.19 -28.63 -11.11
N TYR A 356 -9.19 -28.12 -11.85
CA TYR A 356 -8.03 -28.91 -12.29
C TYR A 356 -7.04 -29.12 -11.16
N VAL A 357 -6.62 -28.05 -10.49
CA VAL A 357 -5.71 -28.16 -9.33
C VAL A 357 -6.36 -28.97 -8.21
N LYS A 358 -7.66 -28.79 -7.95
CA LYS A 358 -8.45 -29.62 -7.01
C LYS A 358 -8.46 -31.11 -7.36
N ARG A 359 -8.32 -31.49 -8.64
CA ARG A 359 -8.23 -32.90 -9.05
C ARG A 359 -6.84 -33.50 -8.84
N LEU A 360 -5.80 -32.67 -8.79
CA LEU A 360 -4.42 -33.13 -8.62
C LEU A 360 -4.05 -33.38 -7.16
N PHE A 361 -4.79 -32.79 -6.21
CA PHE A 361 -4.62 -33.01 -4.77
C PHE A 361 -5.67 -33.97 -4.17
N LYS A 362 -6.48 -34.65 -5.02
CA LYS A 362 -7.27 -35.83 -4.64
C LYS A 362 -6.48 -37.11 -4.90
#